data_e9bd5558abf8b076d702b880bb001b31
#
_entry.id   e9bd5558abf8b076d702b880bb001b31
#
_cell.length_a   1.000
_cell.length_b   1.000
_cell.length_c   1.000
_cell.angle_alpha   90.00
_cell.angle_beta   90.00
_cell.angle_gamma   90.00
#
_symmetry.space_group_name_H-M   'P 1'
#
loop_
_entity.id
_entity.type
_entity.pdbx_description
1 polymer ?
#
loop_
_entity_poly.entity_id
_entity_poly.type
_entity_poly.pdbx_seq_one_letter_code
_entity_poly.pdbx_strand_id
1 'polypeptide(L)'
;MSFEEDALKYHSAGRKGKIEVISTKPCYTQRDLALAYTPGVAEPCKKIAQHPETVYDYTSKGNLVAVITNGSAVLGLGNIGPAAGKPVMEGKGILFKRFADIDVFDIELNSQDPQEIVNAIRLMEEKSKN
;
A
#
# COMPACT_ATOMS: atom_id res chain seq x y z
N MET A 1 21.81 -9.53 -23.79
CA MET A 1 20.86 -10.15 -22.82
C MET A 1 19.48 -10.23 -23.43
N SER A 2 18.71 -11.24 -23.08
CA SER A 2 17.33 -11.34 -23.55
C SER A 2 16.44 -10.32 -22.79
N PHE A 3 15.24 -10.07 -23.34
CA PHE A 3 14.26 -9.22 -22.68
C PHE A 3 13.85 -9.82 -21.31
N GLU A 4 13.76 -11.13 -21.22
CA GLU A 4 13.44 -11.82 -19.98
C GLU A 4 14.54 -11.61 -18.91
N GLU A 5 15.80 -11.67 -19.30
CA GLU A 5 16.91 -11.36 -18.41
C GLU A 5 16.91 -9.90 -17.96
N ASP A 6 16.64 -8.99 -18.89
CA ASP A 6 16.52 -7.57 -18.58
C ASP A 6 15.36 -7.29 -17.61
N ALA A 7 14.23 -7.99 -17.79
CA ALA A 7 13.09 -7.86 -16.89
C ALA A 7 13.44 -8.36 -15.47
N LEU A 8 14.13 -9.48 -15.34
CA LEU A 8 14.57 -9.98 -14.04
C LEU A 8 15.56 -9.01 -13.37
N LYS A 9 16.49 -8.48 -14.14
CA LYS A 9 17.47 -7.51 -13.66
C LYS A 9 16.78 -6.20 -13.24
N TYR A 10 15.81 -5.72 -14.01
CA TYR A 10 15.02 -4.52 -13.66
C TYR A 10 14.39 -4.65 -12.27
N HIS A 11 13.85 -5.81 -11.94
CA HIS A 11 13.17 -6.03 -10.65
C HIS A 11 14.13 -6.28 -9.48
N SER A 12 15.35 -6.75 -9.75
CA SER A 12 16.28 -7.18 -8.70
C SER A 12 17.45 -6.23 -8.47
N ALA A 13 17.79 -5.37 -9.41
CA ALA A 13 18.95 -4.48 -9.29
C ALA A 13 18.70 -3.37 -8.28
N GLY A 14 19.73 -3.04 -7.50
CA GLY A 14 19.62 -2.00 -6.47
C GLY A 14 18.64 -2.39 -5.36
N ARG A 15 17.73 -1.49 -5.01
CA ARG A 15 16.66 -1.79 -4.07
C ARG A 15 15.67 -2.76 -4.73
N LYS A 16 15.36 -3.86 -4.05
CA LYS A 16 14.53 -4.94 -4.59
C LYS A 16 13.08 -4.48 -4.81
N GLY A 17 12.45 -5.01 -5.86
CA GLY A 17 11.12 -4.59 -6.28
C GLY A 17 11.14 -3.24 -6.98
N LYS A 18 9.99 -2.59 -7.10
CA LYS A 18 9.87 -1.32 -7.85
C LYS A 18 8.99 -0.28 -7.20
N ILE A 19 8.57 -0.53 -5.96
CA ILE A 19 7.88 0.47 -5.13
C ILE A 19 8.60 0.62 -3.80
N GLU A 20 8.40 1.76 -3.15
CA GLU A 20 8.88 2.00 -1.80
C GLU A 20 7.88 2.84 -1.01
N VAL A 21 7.96 2.75 0.30
CA VAL A 21 7.19 3.62 1.22
C VAL A 21 8.15 4.65 1.80
N ILE A 22 7.80 5.91 1.64
CA ILE A 22 8.63 7.04 2.10
C ILE A 22 7.83 7.93 3.05
N SER A 23 8.53 8.59 3.97
CA SER A 23 7.94 9.65 4.77
C SER A 23 7.90 10.96 3.98
N THR A 24 6.86 11.78 4.20
CA THR A 24 6.65 13.06 3.51
C THR A 24 7.00 14.26 4.39
N LYS A 25 7.20 14.05 5.69
CA LYS A 25 7.53 15.09 6.67
C LYS A 25 8.97 14.91 7.15
N PRO A 26 9.65 16.00 7.53
CA PRO A 26 10.99 15.88 8.10
C PRO A 26 10.96 15.14 9.45
N CYS A 27 11.94 14.28 9.66
CA CYS A 27 12.13 13.57 10.92
C CYS A 27 13.63 13.46 11.23
N TYR A 28 14.28 14.61 11.44
CA TYR A 28 15.73 14.73 11.65
C TYR A 28 16.10 15.17 13.07
N THR A 29 15.17 15.79 13.79
CA THR A 29 15.41 16.36 15.11
C THR A 29 14.54 15.67 16.18
N GLN A 30 14.90 15.87 17.47
CA GLN A 30 14.08 15.42 18.60
C GLN A 30 12.67 16.02 18.54
N ARG A 31 12.57 17.29 18.12
CA ARG A 31 11.29 17.96 17.96
C ARG A 31 10.46 17.32 16.85
N ASP A 32 11.07 17.03 15.70
CA ASP A 32 10.37 16.34 14.59
C ASP A 32 9.79 14.99 15.06
N LEU A 33 10.60 14.21 15.77
CA LEU A 33 10.16 12.92 16.29
C LEU A 33 9.00 13.06 17.29
N ALA A 34 9.07 14.08 18.17
CA ALA A 34 8.01 14.36 19.13
C ALA A 34 6.71 14.79 18.44
N LEU A 35 6.78 15.47 17.31
CA LEU A 35 5.61 15.84 16.50
C LEU A 35 5.07 14.65 15.70
N ALA A 36 5.96 13.85 15.11
CA ALA A 36 5.59 12.74 14.25
C ALA A 36 5.02 11.53 15.03
N TYR A 37 5.47 11.35 16.26
CA TYR A 37 5.07 10.22 17.09
C TYR A 37 4.67 10.69 18.49
N THR A 38 5.37 10.30 19.54
CA THR A 38 4.98 10.61 20.91
C THR A 38 5.69 11.87 21.43
N PRO A 39 4.98 12.83 22.00
CA PRO A 39 3.55 12.88 22.35
C PRO A 39 2.63 13.51 21.30
N GLY A 40 3.18 14.16 20.28
CA GLY A 40 2.44 15.00 19.33
C GLY A 40 1.34 14.26 18.55
N VAL A 41 1.55 12.97 18.25
CA VAL A 41 0.60 12.14 17.48
C VAL A 41 -0.77 12.01 18.15
N ALA A 42 -0.86 12.23 19.46
CA ALA A 42 -2.14 12.21 20.17
C ALA A 42 -3.11 13.30 19.68
N GLU A 43 -2.60 14.43 19.20
CA GLU A 43 -3.47 15.55 18.80
C GLU A 43 -4.29 15.25 17.53
N PRO A 44 -3.68 14.81 16.41
CA PRO A 44 -4.49 14.37 15.27
C PRO A 44 -5.40 13.18 15.59
N CYS A 45 -4.96 12.24 16.45
CA CYS A 45 -5.82 11.13 16.86
C CYS A 45 -7.09 11.61 17.56
N LYS A 46 -6.98 12.56 18.51
CA LYS A 46 -8.12 13.15 19.20
C LYS A 46 -9.03 13.88 18.21
N LYS A 47 -8.44 14.63 17.29
CA LYS A 47 -9.20 15.41 16.31
C LYS A 47 -10.02 14.51 15.40
N ILE A 48 -9.43 13.43 14.90
CA ILE A 48 -10.12 12.45 14.05
C ILE A 48 -11.23 11.74 14.84
N ALA A 49 -10.97 11.37 16.10
CA ALA A 49 -11.98 10.71 16.92
C ALA A 49 -13.22 11.61 17.15
N GLN A 50 -13.01 12.92 17.29
CA GLN A 50 -14.08 13.89 17.48
C GLN A 50 -14.78 14.29 16.17
N HIS A 51 -14.00 14.36 15.09
CA HIS A 51 -14.42 14.79 13.75
C HIS A 51 -13.87 13.83 12.70
N PRO A 52 -14.54 12.68 12.45
CA PRO A 52 -14.02 11.60 11.59
C PRO A 52 -13.60 12.02 10.18
N GLU A 53 -14.25 13.03 9.62
CA GLU A 53 -13.92 13.57 8.29
C GLU A 53 -12.50 14.14 8.22
N THR A 54 -11.92 14.54 9.36
CA THR A 54 -10.57 15.10 9.41
C THR A 54 -9.48 14.06 9.21
N VAL A 55 -9.83 12.78 9.11
CA VAL A 55 -8.86 11.74 8.71
C VAL A 55 -8.20 12.07 7.38
N TYR A 56 -8.90 12.74 6.49
CA TYR A 56 -8.37 13.18 5.19
C TYR A 56 -7.41 14.36 5.30
N ASP A 57 -7.45 15.11 6.39
CA ASP A 57 -6.55 16.25 6.63
C ASP A 57 -5.24 15.81 7.30
N TYR A 58 -5.31 14.80 8.16
CA TYR A 58 -4.21 14.41 9.04
C TYR A 58 -3.55 13.09 8.69
N THR A 59 -4.04 12.37 7.67
CA THR A 59 -3.46 11.10 7.23
C THR A 59 -3.37 11.02 5.72
N SER A 60 -2.67 10.01 5.23
CA SER A 60 -2.55 9.73 3.80
C SER A 60 -3.78 9.07 3.18
N LYS A 61 -4.86 8.87 3.96
CA LYS A 61 -6.05 8.11 3.51
C LYS A 61 -6.63 8.59 2.18
N GLY A 62 -6.60 9.88 1.93
CA GLY A 62 -7.19 10.47 0.71
C GLY A 62 -6.46 10.13 -0.59
N ASN A 63 -5.23 9.65 -0.51
CA ASN A 63 -4.42 9.33 -1.69
C ASN A 63 -3.70 7.98 -1.59
N LEU A 64 -4.09 7.12 -0.70
CA LEU A 64 -3.46 5.81 -0.49
C LEU A 64 -4.45 4.70 -0.83
N VAL A 65 -4.14 3.90 -1.86
CA VAL A 65 -5.01 2.84 -2.38
C VAL A 65 -4.32 1.49 -2.26
N ALA A 66 -5.03 0.50 -1.76
CA ALA A 66 -4.58 -0.88 -1.75
C ALA A 66 -5.07 -1.61 -3.00
N VAL A 67 -4.17 -2.30 -3.69
CA VAL A 67 -4.53 -3.31 -4.69
C VAL A 67 -4.38 -4.68 -4.07
N ILE A 68 -5.38 -5.54 -4.27
CA ILE A 68 -5.49 -6.81 -3.56
C ILE A 68 -5.58 -7.95 -4.58
N THR A 69 -4.84 -9.02 -4.34
CA THR A 69 -4.86 -10.23 -5.17
C THR A 69 -4.68 -11.48 -4.33
N ASN A 70 -5.15 -12.61 -4.82
CA ASN A 70 -4.75 -13.93 -4.32
C ASN A 70 -3.86 -14.69 -5.32
N GLY A 71 -3.50 -14.05 -6.44
CA GLY A 71 -2.66 -14.66 -7.47
C GLY A 71 -3.32 -15.79 -8.24
N SER A 72 -4.67 -15.89 -8.22
CA SER A 72 -5.40 -17.00 -8.84
C SER A 72 -5.51 -16.91 -10.36
N ALA A 73 -5.36 -15.71 -10.92
CA ALA A 73 -5.49 -15.47 -12.35
C ALA A 73 -4.52 -14.39 -12.81
N VAL A 74 -3.25 -14.73 -12.86
CA VAL A 74 -2.19 -13.82 -13.32
C VAL A 74 -2.07 -13.95 -14.83
N LEU A 75 -2.09 -12.83 -15.52
CA LEU A 75 -2.15 -12.75 -16.98
C LEU A 75 -1.08 -13.62 -17.66
N GLY A 76 -1.55 -14.60 -18.45
CA GLY A 76 -0.71 -15.55 -19.18
C GLY A 76 -0.13 -16.69 -18.33
N LEU A 77 -0.22 -16.62 -17.01
CA LEU A 77 0.38 -17.61 -16.10
C LEU A 77 -0.64 -18.38 -15.25
N GLY A 78 -1.90 -17.92 -15.21
CA GLY A 78 -2.96 -18.56 -14.46
C GLY A 78 -2.82 -18.43 -12.95
N ASN A 79 -3.13 -19.50 -12.22
CA ASN A 79 -3.06 -19.53 -10.76
C ASN A 79 -1.65 -19.88 -10.29
N ILE A 80 -0.86 -18.85 -9.99
CA ILE A 80 0.53 -19.00 -9.53
C ILE A 80 0.73 -18.65 -8.05
N GLY A 81 -0.36 -18.34 -7.37
CA GLY A 81 -0.36 -18.00 -5.95
C GLY A 81 -0.11 -16.53 -5.62
N PRO A 82 -0.37 -16.14 -4.36
CA PRO A 82 -0.33 -14.73 -3.97
C PRO A 82 1.06 -14.10 -4.09
N ALA A 83 2.10 -14.74 -3.59
CA ALA A 83 3.46 -14.16 -3.61
C ALA A 83 3.96 -13.92 -5.04
N ALA A 84 3.73 -14.87 -5.94
CA ALA A 84 4.16 -14.74 -7.34
C ALA A 84 3.37 -13.67 -8.11
N GLY A 85 2.18 -13.29 -7.63
CA GLY A 85 1.40 -12.19 -8.19
C GLY A 85 1.89 -10.80 -7.81
N LYS A 86 2.73 -10.67 -6.79
CA LYS A 86 3.19 -9.38 -6.28
C LYS A 86 3.87 -8.48 -7.32
N PRO A 87 4.76 -8.96 -8.21
CA PRO A 87 5.35 -8.09 -9.23
C PRO A 87 4.31 -7.41 -10.13
N VAL A 88 3.20 -8.08 -10.44
CA VAL A 88 2.11 -7.48 -11.22
C VAL A 88 1.42 -6.38 -10.42
N MET A 89 1.19 -6.60 -9.12
CA MET A 89 0.56 -5.62 -8.24
C MET A 89 1.45 -4.38 -8.05
N GLU A 90 2.74 -4.56 -7.89
CA GLU A 90 3.69 -3.44 -7.87
C GLU A 90 3.70 -2.68 -9.20
N GLY A 91 3.56 -3.39 -10.32
CA GLY A 91 3.41 -2.79 -11.64
C GLY A 91 2.18 -1.90 -11.74
N LYS A 92 1.04 -2.34 -11.18
CA LYS A 92 -0.17 -1.49 -11.07
C LYS A 92 0.12 -0.23 -10.25
N GLY A 93 0.84 -0.37 -9.15
CA GLY A 93 1.26 0.76 -8.32
C GLY A 93 2.05 1.81 -9.11
N ILE A 94 3.00 1.38 -9.93
CA ILE A 94 3.77 2.27 -10.81
C ILE A 94 2.84 3.03 -11.78
N LEU A 95 1.89 2.34 -12.40
CA LEU A 95 0.96 2.96 -13.35
C LEU A 95 0.08 4.00 -12.68
N PHE A 96 -0.49 3.70 -11.51
CA PHE A 96 -1.27 4.66 -10.73
C PHE A 96 -0.44 5.89 -10.36
N LYS A 97 0.81 5.69 -9.94
CA LYS A 97 1.70 6.79 -9.57
C LYS A 97 2.03 7.67 -10.77
N ARG A 98 2.43 7.04 -11.88
CA ARG A 98 2.85 7.75 -13.09
C ARG A 98 1.71 8.56 -13.71
N PHE A 99 0.51 7.98 -13.81
CA PHE A 99 -0.59 8.58 -14.58
C PHE A 99 -1.58 9.37 -13.75
N ALA A 100 -1.66 9.13 -12.44
CA ALA A 100 -2.65 9.78 -11.58
C ALA A 100 -2.07 10.33 -10.27
N ASP A 101 -0.79 10.14 -10.02
CA ASP A 101 -0.11 10.53 -8.76
C ASP A 101 -0.80 9.95 -7.50
N ILE A 102 -1.36 8.76 -7.63
CA ILE A 102 -1.96 8.02 -6.52
C ILE A 102 -0.92 7.08 -5.92
N ASP A 103 -0.79 7.12 -4.61
CA ASP A 103 0.07 6.20 -3.86
C ASP A 103 -0.64 4.86 -3.71
N VAL A 104 0.01 3.79 -4.17
CA VAL A 104 -0.56 2.44 -4.16
C VAL A 104 0.37 1.48 -3.45
N PHE A 105 -0.20 0.63 -2.62
CA PHE A 105 0.47 -0.53 -2.05
C PHE A 105 -0.33 -1.79 -2.36
N ASP A 106 0.32 -2.94 -2.26
CA ASP A 106 -0.29 -4.21 -2.63
C ASP A 106 -0.44 -5.12 -1.42
N ILE A 107 -1.50 -5.92 -1.45
CA ILE A 107 -1.77 -6.96 -0.45
C ILE A 107 -2.06 -8.25 -1.19
N GLU A 108 -1.30 -9.29 -0.87
CA GLU A 108 -1.46 -10.63 -1.41
C GLU A 108 -2.12 -11.52 -0.34
N LEU A 109 -3.33 -12.02 -0.64
CA LEU A 109 -4.11 -12.85 0.28
C LEU A 109 -3.92 -14.34 -0.03
N ASN A 110 -3.54 -15.09 0.99
CA ASN A 110 -3.37 -16.53 0.88
C ASN A 110 -4.71 -17.26 1.10
N SER A 111 -5.62 -17.10 0.17
CA SER A 111 -6.91 -17.80 0.16
C SER A 111 -7.42 -18.00 -1.26
N GLN A 112 -8.06 -19.13 -1.53
CA GLN A 112 -8.79 -19.42 -2.77
C GLN A 112 -10.29 -19.29 -2.58
N ASP A 113 -10.78 -19.04 -1.36
CA ASP A 113 -12.19 -18.89 -1.04
C ASP A 113 -12.63 -17.44 -1.26
N PRO A 114 -13.53 -17.15 -2.23
CA PRO A 114 -14.01 -15.80 -2.47
C PRO A 114 -14.65 -15.16 -1.23
N GLN A 115 -15.32 -15.92 -0.39
CA GLN A 115 -15.98 -15.38 0.81
C GLN A 115 -14.97 -14.93 1.86
N GLU A 116 -13.88 -15.68 2.04
CA GLU A 116 -12.78 -15.26 2.93
C GLU A 116 -12.14 -13.96 2.43
N ILE A 117 -11.94 -13.83 1.13
CA ILE A 117 -11.37 -12.61 0.51
C ILE A 117 -12.29 -11.42 0.74
N VAL A 118 -13.59 -11.58 0.51
CA VAL A 118 -14.59 -10.52 0.76
C VAL A 118 -14.59 -10.11 2.22
N ASN A 119 -14.55 -11.07 3.14
CA ASN A 119 -14.53 -10.78 4.57
C ASN A 119 -13.25 -10.05 4.97
N ALA A 120 -12.09 -10.45 4.44
CA ALA A 120 -10.81 -9.77 4.69
C ALA A 120 -10.84 -8.31 4.21
N ILE A 121 -11.37 -8.07 3.01
CA ILE A 121 -11.49 -6.70 2.45
C ILE A 121 -12.43 -5.84 3.30
N ARG A 122 -13.55 -6.39 3.75
CA ARG A 122 -14.47 -5.68 4.64
C ARG A 122 -13.81 -5.25 5.94
N LEU A 123 -12.94 -6.07 6.51
CA LEU A 123 -12.21 -5.74 7.74
C LEU A 123 -11.15 -4.66 7.53
N MET A 124 -10.67 -4.48 6.30
CA MET A 124 -9.70 -3.43 5.97
C MET A 124 -10.34 -2.07 5.75
N GLU A 125 -11.67 -1.99 5.68
CA GLU A 125 -12.36 -0.73 5.50
C GLU A 125 -12.26 0.10 6.78
N GLU A 126 -11.58 1.24 6.68
CA GLU A 126 -11.39 2.15 7.81
C GLU A 126 -12.66 2.97 8.05
N LYS A 127 -13.49 2.50 8.97
CA LYS A 127 -14.69 3.22 9.43
C LYS A 127 -14.46 3.84 10.80
N SER A 128 -15.11 4.96 11.03
CA SER A 128 -15.14 5.56 12.34
C SER A 128 -15.87 4.65 13.33
N LYS A 129 -15.40 4.64 14.58
CA LYS A 129 -16.11 4.00 15.67
C LYS A 129 -17.40 4.79 15.93
N ASN A 130 -18.54 4.10 15.90
CA ASN A 130 -19.85 4.68 16.24
C ASN A 130 -20.05 4.73 17.73
#